data_0a7d8122278269bb30f7baf759408bd9
#
_entry.id   0a7d8122278269bb30f7baf759408bd9
#
_cell.length_a   1.000
_cell.length_b   1.000
_cell.length_c   1.000
_cell.angle_alpha   90.00
_cell.angle_beta   90.00
_cell.angle_gamma   90.00
#
_symmetry.space_group_name_H-M   'P 1'
#
loop_
_entity.id
_entity.type
_entity.pdbx_description
1 polymer ?
#
loop_
_entity_poly.entity_id
_entity_poly.type
_entity_poly.pdbx_seq_one_letter_code
_entity_poly.pdbx_strand_id
1 'polypeptide(L)' 'MALKRYADAVWSGDLQAGKGTLSTPQSGLFEGQNYSFKTRFGDEKGTNPEELLAVAHAGC' A
#
# COMPACT_ATOMS: atom_id res chain seq x y z
N MET A 1 10.32 -23.22 -11.48
CA MET A 1 10.06 -22.97 -10.05
C MET A 1 9.05 -21.84 -9.92
N ALA A 2 8.04 -22.07 -9.09
CA ALA A 2 7.02 -21.06 -8.84
C ALA A 2 7.39 -20.29 -7.59
N LEU A 3 7.36 -18.96 -7.67
CA LEU A 3 7.60 -18.07 -6.54
C LEU A 3 6.29 -17.39 -6.18
N LYS A 4 5.99 -17.35 -4.89
CA LYS A 4 4.81 -16.67 -4.40
C LYS A 4 5.22 -15.46 -3.59
N ARG A 5 4.49 -14.38 -3.78
CA ARG A 5 4.64 -13.17 -2.99
C ARG A 5 3.27 -12.79 -2.43
N TYR A 6 3.28 -12.29 -1.21
CA TYR A 6 2.05 -11.98 -0.51
C TYR A 6 2.04 -10.53 -0.08
N ALA A 7 0.86 -9.97 -0.13
CA ALA A 7 0.62 -8.69 0.50
C ALA A 7 -0.81 -8.71 1.00
N ASP A 8 -1.10 -7.92 1.99
CA ASP A 8 -2.46 -7.75 2.45
C ASP A 8 -2.73 -6.29 2.75
N ALA A 9 -3.99 -5.95 2.75
CA ALA A 9 -4.44 -4.61 3.01
C ALA A 9 -5.72 -4.67 3.83
N VAL A 10 -5.85 -3.74 4.75
CA VAL A 10 -7.06 -3.61 5.56
C VAL A 10 -7.54 -2.16 5.43
N TRP A 11 -8.82 -1.98 5.17
CA TRP A 11 -9.44 -0.67 5.10
C TRP A 11 -10.56 -0.57 6.12
N SER A 12 -10.63 0.55 6.84
CA SER A 12 -11.67 0.81 7.81
C SER A 12 -12.27 2.18 7.55
N GLY A 13 -13.60 2.24 7.48
CA GLY A 13 -14.31 3.48 7.27
C GLY A 13 -14.69 3.70 5.81
N ASP A 14 -15.19 4.89 5.52
CA ASP A 14 -15.59 5.24 4.17
C ASP A 14 -14.39 5.63 3.31
N LEU A 15 -14.64 5.95 2.05
CA LEU A 15 -13.57 6.24 1.11
C LEU A 15 -12.72 7.45 1.52
N GLN A 16 -13.36 8.52 1.94
CA GLN A 16 -12.65 9.78 2.19
C GLN A 16 -12.12 9.90 3.62
N ALA A 17 -12.88 9.41 4.59
CA ALA A 17 -12.51 9.54 6.00
C ALA A 17 -11.86 8.29 6.56
N GLY A 18 -11.91 7.19 5.84
CA GLY A 18 -11.34 5.93 6.31
C GLY A 18 -9.84 5.88 6.27
N LYS A 19 -9.30 4.81 6.80
CA LYS A 19 -7.86 4.57 6.86
C LYS A 19 -7.56 3.15 6.47
N GLY A 20 -6.42 2.97 5.80
CA GLY A 20 -5.97 1.67 5.40
C GLY A 20 -4.56 1.37 5.85
N THR A 21 -4.23 0.10 5.86
CA THR A 21 -2.88 -0.36 6.11
C THR A 21 -2.49 -1.39 5.07
N LEU A 22 -1.20 -1.39 4.75
CA LEU A 22 -0.61 -2.34 3.80
C LEU A 22 0.48 -3.12 4.51
N SER A 23 0.55 -4.41 4.22
CA SER A 23 1.60 -5.25 4.80
C SER A 23 2.18 -6.18 3.76
N THR A 24 3.47 -6.40 3.86
CA THR A 24 4.19 -7.36 3.01
C THR A 24 4.91 -8.36 3.93
N PRO A 25 4.18 -9.40 4.38
CA PRO A 25 4.70 -10.27 5.45
C PRO A 25 5.99 -11.00 5.11
N GLN A 26 6.20 -11.29 3.83
CA GLN A 26 7.40 -12.04 3.44
C GLN A 26 8.67 -11.22 3.55
N SER A 27 8.63 -9.98 3.06
CA SER A 27 9.81 -9.12 3.12
C SER A 27 9.92 -8.37 4.43
N GLY A 28 8.77 -8.13 5.08
CA GLY A 28 8.74 -7.29 6.27
C GLY A 28 8.95 -5.82 5.97
N LEU A 29 8.99 -5.43 4.69
CA LEU A 29 9.19 -4.03 4.33
C LEU A 29 8.05 -3.15 4.81
N PHE A 30 6.83 -3.61 4.60
CA PHE A 30 5.65 -2.92 5.09
C PHE A 30 5.01 -3.75 6.20
N GLU A 31 4.83 -3.12 7.35
CA GLU A 31 4.19 -3.71 8.52
C GLU A 31 3.11 -2.77 9.01
N GLY A 32 1.93 -2.85 8.38
CA GLY A 32 0.84 -1.94 8.70
C GLY A 32 1.10 -0.53 8.20
N GLN A 33 1.68 -0.41 7.02
CA GLN A 33 1.97 0.91 6.42
C GLN A 33 0.67 1.64 6.14
N ASN A 34 0.55 2.84 6.66
CA ASN A 34 -0.66 3.65 6.47
C ASN A 34 -0.83 4.12 5.03
N TYR A 35 -2.07 4.10 4.56
CA TYR A 35 -2.45 4.80 3.36
C TYR A 35 -3.90 5.26 3.52
N SER A 36 -4.30 6.24 2.73
CA SER A 36 -5.61 6.86 2.86
C SER A 36 -6.01 7.56 1.57
N PHE A 37 -7.20 8.13 1.55
CA PHE A 37 -7.61 8.97 0.44
C PHE A 37 -6.61 10.12 0.21
N LYS A 38 -6.12 10.71 1.31
CA LYS A 38 -5.19 11.84 1.22
C LYS A 38 -3.80 11.44 0.71
N THR A 39 -3.35 10.23 0.98
CA THR A 39 -2.07 9.76 0.43
C THR A 39 -2.20 9.36 -1.03
N ARG A 40 -3.41 9.08 -1.51
CA ARG A 40 -3.65 8.74 -2.91
C ARG A 40 -3.92 9.95 -3.78
N PHE A 41 -4.76 10.87 -3.29
CA PHE A 41 -5.31 11.95 -4.10
C PHE A 41 -5.04 13.33 -3.52
N GLY A 42 -4.47 13.41 -2.35
CA GLY A 42 -4.11 14.66 -1.69
C GLY A 42 -2.61 14.79 -1.59
N ASP A 43 -2.19 15.61 -0.65
CA ASP A 43 -0.79 15.92 -0.45
C ASP A 43 -0.23 15.40 0.88
N GLU A 44 -0.95 14.49 1.54
CA GLU A 44 -0.43 13.85 2.73
C GLU A 44 0.74 12.94 2.36
N LYS A 45 1.81 13.01 3.10
CA LYS A 45 2.99 12.17 2.85
C LYS A 45 2.71 10.72 3.20
N GLY A 46 3.20 9.83 2.36
CA GLY A 46 3.05 8.40 2.55
C GLY A 46 3.00 7.73 1.20
N THR A 47 2.78 6.43 1.22
CA THR A 47 2.65 5.69 -0.03
C THR A 47 1.18 5.45 -0.35
N ASN A 48 0.96 4.92 -1.55
CA ASN A 48 -0.36 4.58 -2.03
C ASN A 48 -0.25 3.48 -3.10
N PRO A 49 -1.37 2.83 -3.45
CA PRO A 49 -1.31 1.76 -4.44
C PRO A 49 -0.78 2.20 -5.81
N GLU A 50 -1.06 3.43 -6.22
CA GLU A 50 -0.59 3.95 -7.49
C GLU A 50 0.93 4.08 -7.52
N GLU A 51 1.51 4.59 -6.43
CA GLU A 51 2.96 4.68 -6.31
C GLU A 51 3.60 3.30 -6.31
N LEU A 52 2.98 2.35 -5.62
CA LEU A 52 3.51 0.99 -5.54
C LEU A 52 3.49 0.29 -6.89
N LEU A 53 2.46 0.54 -7.70
CA LEU A 53 2.44 0.05 -9.08
C LEU A 53 3.58 0.67 -9.89
N ALA A 54 3.83 1.95 -9.70
CA ALA A 54 4.93 2.63 -10.39
C ALA A 54 6.28 2.05 -9.99
N VAL A 55 6.47 1.79 -8.70
CA VAL A 55 7.71 1.17 -8.21
C VAL A 55 7.89 -0.22 -8.79
N ALA A 56 6.83 -1.02 -8.80
CA ALA A 56 6.89 -2.37 -9.35
C ALA A 56 7.27 -2.35 -10.83
N HIS A 57 6.68 -1.44 -11.58
CA HIS A 57 6.97 -1.30 -13.01
C HIS A 57 8.39 -0.79 -13.24
N ALA A 58 8.81 0.20 -12.47
CA ALA A 58 10.14 0.78 -12.60
C ALA A 58 11.23 -0.24 -12.27
N GLY A 59 10.98 -1.11 -11.30
CA GLY A 59 11.94 -2.13 -10.89
C GLY A 59 12.08 -3.28 -11.88
N CYS A 60 11.22 -3.33 -12.84
CA CYS A 60 11.26 -4.36 -13.86
C CYS A 60 12.40 -4.10 -14.86
#